data_9b6aa4b5947d69fde576cf02de558351
#
_entry.id   9b6aa4b5947d69fde576cf02de558351
#
_cell.length_a   1.000
_cell.length_b   1.000
_cell.length_c   1.000
_cell.angle_alpha   90.00
_cell.angle_beta   90.00
_cell.angle_gamma   90.00
#
_symmetry.space_group_name_H-M   'P 1'
#
loop_
_entity.id
_entity.type
_entity.pdbx_description
1 polymer ?
#
loop_
_entity_poly.entity_id
_entity_poly.type
_entity_poly.pdbx_seq_one_letter_code
_entity_poly.pdbx_strand_id
1 'polypeptide(L)'
;MPIISRIGSKSWKVRLVYFTISLLLTLGAVTMLYPLMLMLAGSARSEADTDSIKPYPQFWFDDVVLFQKYVESKHRGDLEKVERAWAKRIGSWRRIARPDDDTTYLADFLAWRDKCEWWYLGHWDAWRLLAINGRAFRQQLHERFNGDIFAFRDEMGVPLKSWTKVGPPNPQLHQRYPLERVGMVGAFADFARTRPTRDRVLFNPDGHFWSKYLLPKYGTIEQYNEAHGTEHTSYRQVFLSRFVPENELEREAWETFVRTELFLGHIRLSPDLRDAYQRELAKKYGQRIEEYNKVHPGRDYTSFDQTPLPTSLPERRDEWVDWEDFIKNHEACPAEGIEVHGPRQQFESFVAQRRGVALETVTPIRLPIAAADWRDCMHNSGHLRWEFTTRNYKYVLDYILHHGNGIRNTIIYCVLAVGLALLVNPLAAYALSSSFALFEALSDGGWRGIARKVSASKTTKLEYV
;
A
#
# COMPACT_ATOMS: atom_id res chain seq x y z
N MET A 1 -5.88 -58.98 0.90
CA MET A 1 -5.95 -59.79 2.13
C MET A 1 -5.84 -58.84 3.33
N PRO A 2 -6.70 -58.90 4.36
CA PRO A 2 -6.52 -58.08 5.52
C PRO A 2 -5.25 -58.53 6.27
N ILE A 3 -4.36 -57.59 6.54
CA ILE A 3 -3.05 -57.85 7.17
C ILE A 3 -3.18 -58.46 8.58
N ILE A 4 -4.34 -58.31 9.21
CA ILE A 4 -4.66 -58.87 10.53
C ILE A 4 -5.98 -59.63 10.45
N SER A 5 -5.99 -60.87 10.99
CA SER A 5 -7.17 -61.74 11.00
C SER A 5 -8.29 -61.10 11.88
N ARG A 6 -9.55 -61.30 11.47
CA ARG A 6 -10.73 -60.82 12.23
C ARG A 6 -10.87 -61.51 13.60
N ILE A 7 -10.21 -62.62 13.79
CA ILE A 7 -10.24 -63.41 15.05
C ILE A 7 -9.23 -62.77 16.02
N GLY A 8 -9.66 -62.28 17.12
CA GLY A 8 -8.82 -61.62 18.14
C GLY A 8 -8.72 -60.09 18.09
N SER A 9 -9.43 -59.43 17.18
CA SER A 9 -9.41 -57.96 17.00
C SER A 9 -9.84 -57.18 18.26
N LYS A 10 -10.53 -57.81 19.20
CA LYS A 10 -10.98 -57.21 20.48
C LYS A 10 -9.94 -57.29 21.60
N SER A 11 -8.83 -58.01 21.41
CA SER A 11 -7.80 -58.09 22.44
C SER A 11 -7.07 -56.75 22.60
N TRP A 12 -6.73 -56.39 23.83
CA TRP A 12 -6.08 -55.09 24.12
C TRP A 12 -4.71 -54.98 23.40
N LYS A 13 -3.98 -56.06 23.24
CA LYS A 13 -2.72 -56.12 22.52
C LYS A 13 -2.86 -55.75 21.03
N VAL A 14 -3.89 -56.25 20.38
CA VAL A 14 -4.19 -55.94 18.98
C VAL A 14 -4.63 -54.46 18.84
N ARG A 15 -5.40 -53.96 19.78
CA ARG A 15 -5.77 -52.54 19.81
C ARG A 15 -4.55 -51.63 20.00
N LEU A 16 -3.59 -52.04 20.86
CA LEU A 16 -2.36 -51.31 21.05
C LEU A 16 -1.51 -51.23 19.77
N VAL A 17 -1.42 -52.37 19.03
CA VAL A 17 -0.72 -52.41 17.73
C VAL A 17 -1.38 -51.46 16.73
N TYR A 18 -2.71 -51.52 16.62
CA TYR A 18 -3.45 -50.57 15.74
C TYR A 18 -3.21 -49.11 16.16
N PHE A 19 -3.27 -48.81 17.44
CA PHE A 19 -3.00 -47.48 17.96
C PHE A 19 -1.58 -47.04 17.61
N THR A 20 -0.58 -47.90 17.82
CA THR A 20 0.82 -47.57 17.50
C THR A 20 1.03 -47.30 16.02
N ILE A 21 0.47 -48.18 15.15
CA ILE A 21 0.52 -47.98 13.69
C ILE A 21 -0.19 -46.70 13.29
N SER A 22 -1.39 -46.45 13.79
CA SER A 22 -2.13 -45.20 13.52
C SER A 22 -1.37 -43.97 14.00
N LEU A 23 -0.77 -44.02 15.18
CA LEU A 23 0.06 -42.95 15.73
C LEU A 23 1.27 -42.65 14.84
N LEU A 24 2.00 -43.68 14.40
CA LEU A 24 3.14 -43.53 13.50
C LEU A 24 2.73 -42.97 12.15
N LEU A 25 1.63 -43.44 11.58
CA LEU A 25 1.09 -42.93 10.32
C LEU A 25 0.63 -41.45 10.47
N THR A 26 -0.01 -41.12 11.59
CA THR A 26 -0.43 -39.74 11.87
C THR A 26 0.78 -38.81 12.02
N LEU A 27 1.81 -39.26 12.77
CA LEU A 27 3.05 -38.48 12.89
C LEU A 27 3.73 -38.27 11.53
N GLY A 28 3.80 -39.35 10.72
CA GLY A 28 4.30 -39.22 9.34
C GLY A 28 3.49 -38.28 8.47
N ALA A 29 2.17 -38.34 8.57
CA ALA A 29 1.29 -37.41 7.83
C ALA A 29 1.49 -35.92 8.32
N VAL A 30 1.60 -35.71 9.60
CA VAL A 30 1.86 -34.38 10.18
C VAL A 30 3.20 -33.82 9.69
N THR A 31 4.26 -34.62 9.69
CA THR A 31 5.58 -34.19 9.20
C THR A 31 5.57 -33.86 7.70
N MET A 32 4.77 -34.55 6.89
CA MET A 32 4.60 -34.24 5.45
C MET A 32 3.74 -33.00 5.22
N LEU A 33 2.72 -32.78 6.05
CA LEU A 33 1.83 -31.63 5.92
C LEU A 33 2.44 -30.33 6.46
N TYR A 34 3.37 -30.41 7.40
CA TYR A 34 3.97 -29.25 8.07
C TYR A 34 4.65 -28.26 7.08
N PRO A 35 5.51 -28.69 6.13
CA PRO A 35 6.07 -27.78 5.14
C PRO A 35 5.00 -27.11 4.27
N LEU A 36 3.95 -27.85 3.88
CA LEU A 36 2.84 -27.29 3.11
C LEU A 36 2.10 -26.20 3.91
N MET A 37 1.84 -26.43 5.19
CA MET A 37 1.23 -25.43 6.06
C MET A 37 2.11 -24.19 6.21
N LEU A 38 3.44 -24.36 6.34
CA LEU A 38 4.39 -23.23 6.36
C LEU A 38 4.37 -22.43 5.06
N MET A 39 4.28 -23.10 3.91
CA MET A 39 4.18 -22.44 2.61
C MET A 39 2.88 -21.64 2.49
N LEU A 40 1.74 -22.23 2.87
CA LEU A 40 0.45 -21.54 2.86
C LEU A 40 0.41 -20.37 3.83
N ALA A 41 0.90 -20.54 5.05
CA ALA A 41 1.01 -19.46 6.01
C ALA A 41 1.98 -18.36 5.53
N GLY A 42 3.12 -18.77 4.95
CA GLY A 42 4.13 -17.86 4.40
C GLY A 42 3.60 -17.03 3.23
N SER A 43 2.73 -17.58 2.39
CA SER A 43 2.15 -16.88 1.25
C SER A 43 1.26 -15.67 1.65
N ALA A 44 0.76 -15.64 2.88
CA ALA A 44 -0.07 -14.56 3.41
C ALA A 44 0.72 -13.55 4.26
N ARG A 45 2.04 -13.72 4.42
CA ARG A 45 2.89 -12.83 5.24
C ARG A 45 3.19 -11.52 4.53
N SER A 46 3.49 -10.51 5.35
CA SER A 46 3.99 -9.21 4.95
C SER A 46 5.13 -8.78 5.88
N GLU A 47 5.66 -7.59 5.75
CA GLU A 47 6.78 -7.12 6.56
C GLU A 47 6.44 -7.09 8.07
N ALA A 48 5.18 -6.80 8.42
CA ALA A 48 4.73 -6.75 9.80
C ALA A 48 4.83 -8.09 10.55
N ASP A 49 4.72 -9.22 9.84
CA ASP A 49 4.69 -10.57 10.44
C ASP A 49 5.72 -11.56 9.85
N THR A 50 6.74 -11.05 9.12
CA THR A 50 7.74 -11.88 8.43
C THR A 50 8.58 -12.73 9.39
N ASP A 51 8.95 -12.21 10.55
CA ASP A 51 9.92 -12.86 11.43
C ASP A 51 9.35 -14.02 12.26
N SER A 52 8.05 -14.24 12.26
CA SER A 52 7.44 -15.32 13.03
C SER A 52 7.18 -16.53 12.13
N ILE A 53 7.95 -17.61 12.31
CA ILE A 53 7.76 -18.85 11.56
C ILE A 53 6.70 -19.69 12.27
N LYS A 54 5.42 -19.49 11.91
CA LYS A 54 4.31 -20.35 12.41
C LYS A 54 3.60 -21.02 11.24
N PRO A 55 3.06 -22.24 11.43
CA PRO A 55 2.38 -22.99 10.37
C PRO A 55 0.98 -22.46 10.06
N TYR A 56 0.58 -21.34 10.66
CA TYR A 56 -0.69 -20.69 10.42
C TYR A 56 -0.50 -19.16 10.39
N PRO A 57 -1.35 -18.42 9.68
CA PRO A 57 -1.33 -16.95 9.68
C PRO A 57 -1.76 -16.42 11.04
N GLN A 58 -0.86 -15.71 11.73
CA GLN A 58 -1.12 -15.22 13.10
C GLN A 58 -2.26 -14.24 13.19
N PHE A 59 -2.43 -13.38 12.17
CA PHE A 59 -3.48 -12.36 12.13
C PHE A 59 -4.91 -12.95 12.13
N TRP A 60 -5.09 -14.27 11.99
CA TRP A 60 -6.37 -14.92 12.19
C TRP A 60 -6.77 -15.01 13.66
N PHE A 61 -5.80 -15.12 14.55
CA PHE A 61 -5.99 -15.41 15.97
C PHE A 61 -5.50 -14.29 16.89
N ASP A 62 -4.74 -13.32 16.35
CA ASP A 62 -4.17 -12.21 17.09
C ASP A 62 -4.58 -10.88 16.44
N ASP A 63 -5.38 -10.11 17.18
CA ASP A 63 -5.90 -8.82 16.72
C ASP A 63 -4.80 -7.76 16.62
N VAL A 64 -3.73 -7.88 17.43
CA VAL A 64 -2.59 -6.95 17.33
C VAL A 64 -1.81 -7.18 16.03
N VAL A 65 -1.57 -8.44 15.67
CA VAL A 65 -0.92 -8.77 14.39
C VAL A 65 -1.81 -8.37 13.21
N LEU A 66 -3.13 -8.55 13.31
CA LEU A 66 -4.08 -8.06 12.31
C LEU A 66 -3.97 -6.54 12.15
N PHE A 67 -3.90 -5.82 13.26
CA PHE A 67 -3.77 -4.37 13.26
C PHE A 67 -2.44 -3.90 12.67
N GLN A 68 -1.33 -4.55 12.99
CA GLN A 68 -0.03 -4.28 12.39
C GLN A 68 -0.08 -4.39 10.87
N LYS A 69 -0.68 -5.45 10.34
CA LYS A 69 -0.87 -5.64 8.89
C LYS A 69 -1.83 -4.61 8.27
N TYR A 70 -2.87 -4.26 9.00
CA TYR A 70 -3.80 -3.22 8.55
C TYR A 70 -3.10 -1.88 8.42
N VAL A 71 -2.33 -1.46 9.42
CA VAL A 71 -1.57 -0.19 9.42
C VAL A 71 -0.49 -0.22 8.33
N GLU A 72 0.25 -1.32 8.19
CA GLU A 72 1.21 -1.52 7.10
C GLU A 72 0.54 -1.34 5.73
N SER A 73 -0.59 -1.99 5.52
CA SER A 73 -1.35 -1.89 4.26
C SER A 73 -1.88 -0.48 4.02
N LYS A 74 -2.41 0.17 5.07
CA LYS A 74 -2.96 1.53 5.02
C LYS A 74 -1.91 2.57 4.63
N HIS A 75 -0.68 2.41 5.11
CA HIS A 75 0.43 3.33 4.87
C HIS A 75 1.42 2.82 3.80
N ARG A 76 1.02 1.85 2.98
CA ARG A 76 1.79 1.34 1.83
C ARG A 76 3.13 0.69 2.21
N GLY A 77 3.24 0.10 3.38
CA GLY A 77 4.49 -0.49 3.88
C GLY A 77 5.56 0.54 4.26
N ASP A 78 5.17 1.79 4.46
CA ASP A 78 6.07 2.89 4.84
C ASP A 78 5.83 3.28 6.30
N LEU A 79 6.74 2.84 7.17
CA LEU A 79 6.65 3.07 8.61
C LEU A 79 6.79 4.58 8.96
N GLU A 80 7.60 5.34 8.20
CA GLU A 80 7.74 6.77 8.44
C GLU A 80 6.42 7.51 8.24
N LYS A 81 5.59 7.08 7.29
CA LYS A 81 4.24 7.64 7.11
C LYS A 81 3.34 7.40 8.29
N VAL A 82 3.44 6.21 8.92
CA VAL A 82 2.71 5.91 10.16
C VAL A 82 3.20 6.82 11.29
N GLU A 83 4.52 6.92 11.46
CA GLU A 83 5.14 7.77 12.48
C GLU A 83 4.72 9.24 12.33
N ARG A 84 4.68 9.73 11.09
CA ARG A 84 4.19 11.10 10.79
C ARG A 84 2.69 11.24 11.07
N ALA A 85 1.86 10.28 10.62
CA ALA A 85 0.42 10.35 10.85
C ALA A 85 0.08 10.34 12.35
N TRP A 86 0.75 9.51 13.13
CA TRP A 86 0.51 9.37 14.56
C TRP A 86 1.35 10.32 15.43
N ALA A 87 2.26 11.10 14.82
CA ALA A 87 3.25 11.94 15.50
C ALA A 87 3.99 11.16 16.59
N LYS A 88 4.41 9.91 16.32
CA LYS A 88 5.02 8.98 17.28
C LYS A 88 6.12 8.17 16.61
N ARG A 89 7.32 8.16 17.21
CA ARG A 89 8.39 7.26 16.78
C ARG A 89 8.05 5.82 17.16
N ILE A 90 8.04 4.93 16.20
CA ILE A 90 7.67 3.52 16.36
C ILE A 90 8.90 2.63 16.15
N GLY A 91 9.66 2.90 15.08
CA GLY A 91 10.92 2.24 14.74
C GLY A 91 10.77 0.82 14.18
N SER A 92 9.65 0.13 14.39
CA SER A 92 9.41 -1.21 13.85
C SER A 92 7.92 -1.54 13.87
N TRP A 93 7.43 -2.25 12.85
CA TRP A 93 6.05 -2.73 12.75
C TRP A 93 5.58 -3.50 13.99
N ARG A 94 6.46 -4.29 14.60
CA ARG A 94 6.17 -5.08 15.81
C ARG A 94 5.89 -4.27 17.05
N ARG A 95 6.38 -3.03 17.13
CA ARG A 95 6.12 -2.12 18.24
C ARG A 95 4.75 -1.46 18.16
N ILE A 96 4.05 -1.66 17.07
CA ILE A 96 2.65 -1.25 16.95
C ILE A 96 1.84 -2.18 17.85
N ALA A 97 1.29 -1.60 18.90
CA ALA A 97 0.43 -2.25 19.86
C ALA A 97 -0.98 -1.66 19.79
N ARG A 98 -1.91 -2.25 20.56
CA ARG A 98 -3.21 -1.64 20.78
C ARG A 98 -3.02 -0.23 21.31
N PRO A 99 -3.64 0.80 20.70
CA PRO A 99 -3.54 2.16 21.21
C PRO A 99 -4.28 2.26 22.56
N ASP A 100 -3.55 2.54 23.63
CA ASP A 100 -4.12 2.82 24.96
C ASP A 100 -4.47 4.30 25.12
N ASP A 101 -4.04 5.11 24.16
CA ASP A 101 -4.08 6.56 24.21
C ASP A 101 -5.42 7.11 23.74
N ASP A 102 -5.94 8.02 24.53
CA ASP A 102 -6.84 9.09 24.19
C ASP A 102 -8.13 8.70 23.45
N THR A 103 -8.98 7.97 24.16
CA THR A 103 -10.36 7.68 23.70
C THR A 103 -11.33 8.85 23.99
N THR A 104 -10.88 9.87 24.74
CA THR A 104 -11.73 10.99 25.21
C THR A 104 -12.39 11.74 24.06
N TYR A 105 -11.67 11.94 22.96
CA TYR A 105 -12.14 12.65 21.77
C TYR A 105 -12.40 11.74 20.57
N LEU A 106 -12.33 10.41 20.74
CA LEU A 106 -12.45 9.47 19.61
C LEU A 106 -13.81 9.59 18.90
N ALA A 107 -14.89 9.71 19.66
CA ALA A 107 -16.24 9.85 19.09
C ALA A 107 -16.41 11.17 18.31
N ASP A 108 -15.84 12.25 18.85
CA ASP A 108 -15.84 13.55 18.19
C ASP A 108 -14.97 13.52 16.93
N PHE A 109 -13.80 12.87 17.01
CA PHE A 109 -12.89 12.71 15.87
C PHE A 109 -13.53 11.93 14.71
N LEU A 110 -14.22 10.85 14.99
CA LEU A 110 -14.89 10.08 13.95
C LEU A 110 -16.00 10.89 13.28
N ALA A 111 -16.78 11.64 14.06
CA ALA A 111 -17.83 12.50 13.53
C ALA A 111 -17.28 13.68 12.71
N TRP A 112 -16.12 14.23 13.11
CA TRP A 112 -15.42 15.28 12.37
C TRP A 112 -14.79 14.73 11.09
N ARG A 113 -14.11 13.56 11.18
CA ARG A 113 -13.45 12.89 10.04
C ARG A 113 -14.42 12.64 8.89
N ASP A 114 -15.67 12.30 9.18
CA ASP A 114 -16.70 12.05 8.16
C ASP A 114 -17.13 13.32 7.43
N LYS A 115 -16.90 14.51 8.03
CA LYS A 115 -17.17 15.82 7.45
C LYS A 115 -15.92 16.52 6.91
N CYS A 116 -14.74 15.97 7.17
CA CYS A 116 -13.46 16.56 6.79
C CYS A 116 -13.33 16.65 5.27
N GLU A 117 -12.79 17.74 4.79
CA GLU A 117 -12.50 17.94 3.38
C GLU A 117 -11.56 16.85 2.86
N TRP A 118 -11.92 16.25 1.74
CA TRP A 118 -11.25 15.04 1.24
C TRP A 118 -9.75 15.25 0.92
N TRP A 119 -9.30 16.45 0.58
CA TRP A 119 -7.88 16.74 0.29
C TRP A 119 -6.98 16.74 1.52
N TYR A 120 -7.53 16.80 2.72
CA TYR A 120 -6.76 16.59 3.94
C TYR A 120 -6.50 15.11 4.22
N LEU A 121 -7.16 14.24 3.48
CA LEU A 121 -7.08 12.81 3.66
C LEU A 121 -6.38 12.17 2.49
N GLY A 122 -5.31 11.44 2.74
CA GLY A 122 -4.70 10.55 1.77
C GLY A 122 -5.54 9.31 1.50
N HIS A 123 -4.98 8.36 0.77
CA HIS A 123 -5.69 7.16 0.37
C HIS A 123 -5.03 5.91 0.87
N TRP A 124 -5.86 4.95 1.27
CA TRP A 124 -5.42 3.63 1.64
C TRP A 124 -5.02 2.83 0.40
N ASP A 125 -3.75 2.43 0.37
CA ASP A 125 -3.20 1.62 -0.71
C ASP A 125 -1.97 0.85 -0.21
N ALA A 126 -1.76 -0.38 -0.69
CA ALA A 126 -0.56 -1.15 -0.41
C ALA A 126 0.45 -1.02 -1.56
N TRP A 127 1.65 -0.58 -1.25
CA TRP A 127 2.66 -0.30 -2.26
C TRP A 127 3.11 -1.54 -3.06
N ARG A 128 3.35 -2.65 -2.38
CA ARG A 128 3.86 -3.88 -3.03
C ARG A 128 2.78 -4.87 -3.40
N LEU A 129 1.62 -4.76 -2.77
CA LEU A 129 0.50 -5.66 -2.94
C LEU A 129 -0.74 -4.85 -3.29
N LEU A 130 -1.53 -5.33 -4.25
CA LEU A 130 -2.78 -4.65 -4.61
C LEU A 130 -3.76 -4.68 -3.44
N ALA A 131 -3.91 -3.54 -2.80
CA ALA A 131 -4.97 -3.37 -1.81
C ALA A 131 -6.34 -3.29 -2.48
N ILE A 132 -7.40 -3.44 -1.68
CA ILE A 132 -8.80 -3.38 -2.16
C ILE A 132 -9.05 -2.12 -2.99
N ASN A 133 -8.61 -0.96 -2.49
CA ASN A 133 -8.81 0.31 -3.18
C ASN A 133 -8.01 0.42 -4.48
N GLY A 134 -6.81 -0.13 -4.54
CA GLY A 134 -6.02 -0.16 -5.77
C GLY A 134 -6.67 -1.02 -6.85
N ARG A 135 -7.27 -2.16 -6.47
CA ARG A 135 -8.04 -3.00 -7.39
C ARG A 135 -9.33 -2.30 -7.85
N ALA A 136 -10.06 -1.68 -6.93
CA ALA A 136 -11.29 -0.95 -7.26
C ALA A 136 -11.03 0.25 -8.19
N PHE A 137 -9.95 1.00 -7.96
CA PHE A 137 -9.54 2.10 -8.83
C PHE A 137 -9.20 1.62 -10.25
N ARG A 138 -8.42 0.54 -10.35
CA ARG A 138 -8.10 -0.08 -11.64
C ARG A 138 -9.36 -0.55 -12.36
N GLN A 139 -10.26 -1.21 -11.66
CA GLN A 139 -11.51 -1.69 -12.23
C GLN A 139 -12.36 -0.53 -12.75
N GLN A 140 -12.52 0.55 -11.99
CA GLN A 140 -13.25 1.74 -12.40
C GLN A 140 -12.66 2.36 -13.69
N LEU A 141 -11.34 2.46 -13.78
CA LEU A 141 -10.68 2.95 -14.99
C LEU A 141 -10.84 1.98 -16.17
N HIS A 142 -10.70 0.67 -15.91
CA HIS A 142 -10.91 -0.35 -16.94
C HIS A 142 -12.33 -0.29 -17.53
N GLU A 143 -13.34 -0.10 -16.69
CA GLU A 143 -14.74 0.07 -17.08
C GLU A 143 -14.93 1.39 -17.86
N ARG A 144 -14.37 2.51 -17.38
CA ARG A 144 -14.43 3.82 -18.04
C ARG A 144 -13.90 3.81 -19.48
N PHE A 145 -12.83 3.05 -19.71
CA PHE A 145 -12.17 2.94 -21.02
C PHE A 145 -12.56 1.66 -21.80
N ASN A 146 -13.59 0.93 -21.36
CA ASN A 146 -14.02 -0.34 -21.97
C ASN A 146 -12.87 -1.34 -22.21
N GLY A 147 -11.88 -1.35 -21.31
CA GLY A 147 -10.71 -2.22 -21.41
C GLY A 147 -9.64 -1.77 -22.41
N ASP A 148 -9.85 -0.66 -23.12
CA ASP A 148 -8.88 -0.13 -24.09
C ASP A 148 -7.73 0.60 -23.35
N ILE A 149 -6.58 -0.04 -23.31
CA ILE A 149 -5.37 0.51 -22.69
C ILE A 149 -4.75 1.65 -23.51
N PHE A 150 -4.99 1.71 -24.82
CA PHE A 150 -4.45 2.77 -25.66
C PHE A 150 -5.23 4.07 -25.46
N ALA A 151 -6.56 4.01 -25.49
CA ALA A 151 -7.41 5.15 -25.17
C ALA A 151 -7.12 5.70 -23.76
N PHE A 152 -6.92 4.79 -22.77
CA PHE A 152 -6.51 5.17 -21.42
C PHE A 152 -5.17 5.91 -21.40
N ARG A 153 -4.16 5.41 -22.11
CA ARG A 153 -2.82 6.04 -22.17
C ARG A 153 -2.87 7.46 -22.74
N ASP A 154 -3.62 7.61 -23.84
CA ASP A 154 -3.70 8.88 -24.56
C ASP A 154 -4.43 9.94 -23.73
N GLU A 155 -5.53 9.59 -23.07
CA GLU A 155 -6.28 10.52 -22.22
C GLU A 155 -5.55 10.84 -20.90
N MET A 156 -4.92 9.84 -20.26
CA MET A 156 -4.27 10.03 -18.96
C MET A 156 -2.81 10.49 -19.05
N GLY A 157 -2.21 10.52 -20.24
CA GLY A 157 -0.83 10.93 -20.43
C GLY A 157 0.20 10.00 -19.79
N VAL A 158 -0.08 8.69 -19.67
CA VAL A 158 0.78 7.72 -18.98
C VAL A 158 1.27 6.62 -19.90
N PRO A 159 2.57 6.26 -19.92
CA PRO A 159 3.14 5.26 -20.84
C PRO A 159 2.93 3.80 -20.35
N LEU A 160 1.76 3.47 -19.82
CA LEU A 160 1.48 2.13 -19.31
C LEU A 160 1.04 1.19 -20.44
N LYS A 161 1.62 0.00 -20.49
CA LYS A 161 1.36 -1.00 -21.53
C LYS A 161 0.33 -2.05 -21.12
N SER A 162 -0.12 -2.04 -19.89
CA SER A 162 -1.02 -3.07 -19.37
C SER A 162 -1.79 -2.57 -18.17
N TRP A 163 -3.04 -3.03 -18.07
CA TRP A 163 -3.95 -2.71 -16.98
C TRP A 163 -3.45 -3.13 -15.59
N THR A 164 -2.66 -4.19 -15.47
CA THR A 164 -2.16 -4.63 -14.16
C THR A 164 -1.12 -3.68 -13.58
N LYS A 165 -0.50 -2.82 -14.42
CA LYS A 165 0.40 -1.76 -13.97
C LYS A 165 -0.34 -0.47 -13.60
N VAL A 166 -1.62 -0.39 -13.94
CA VAL A 166 -2.46 0.75 -13.54
C VAL A 166 -2.73 0.65 -12.04
N GLY A 167 -2.37 1.67 -11.32
CA GLY A 167 -2.61 1.80 -9.88
C GLY A 167 -2.76 3.25 -9.49
N PRO A 168 -3.22 3.51 -8.25
CA PRO A 168 -3.36 4.87 -7.78
C PRO A 168 -2.00 5.56 -7.73
N PRO A 169 -1.93 6.85 -8.13
CA PRO A 169 -0.73 7.64 -7.97
C PRO A 169 -0.36 7.73 -6.49
N ASN A 170 0.92 7.91 -6.19
CA ASN A 170 1.37 8.10 -4.81
C ASN A 170 1.02 9.51 -4.36
N PRO A 171 0.03 9.70 -3.46
CA PRO A 171 -0.26 11.03 -2.95
C PRO A 171 0.88 11.46 -2.03
N GLN A 172 1.57 12.52 -2.41
CA GLN A 172 2.57 13.12 -1.55
C GLN A 172 1.85 14.07 -0.56
N LEU A 173 1.42 13.53 0.57
CA LEU A 173 0.65 14.24 1.58
C LEU A 173 1.42 15.37 2.30
N HIS A 174 2.71 15.49 2.02
CA HIS A 174 3.62 16.46 2.65
C HIS A 174 4.19 17.45 1.63
N GLN A 175 3.54 17.63 0.48
CA GLN A 175 3.96 18.64 -0.47
C GLN A 175 3.53 20.03 -0.03
N ARG A 176 4.36 21.01 -0.36
CA ARG A 176 4.06 22.44 -0.14
C ARG A 176 2.85 22.90 -0.96
N TYR A 177 2.75 22.41 -2.20
CA TYR A 177 1.70 22.78 -3.14
C TYR A 177 0.64 21.70 -3.29
N PRO A 178 -0.61 22.09 -3.58
CA PRO A 178 -1.64 21.13 -3.97
C PRO A 178 -1.23 20.34 -5.23
N LEU A 179 -1.62 19.08 -5.27
CA LEU A 179 -1.46 18.27 -6.49
C LEU A 179 -2.39 18.78 -7.59
N GLU A 180 -1.87 18.89 -8.81
CA GLU A 180 -2.69 19.15 -9.98
C GLU A 180 -3.65 17.99 -10.24
N ARG A 181 -4.94 18.31 -10.40
CA ARG A 181 -5.99 17.32 -10.62
C ARG A 181 -6.19 17.04 -12.12
N VAL A 182 -5.10 16.70 -12.81
CA VAL A 182 -5.11 16.33 -14.23
C VAL A 182 -4.72 14.87 -14.42
N GLY A 183 -5.20 14.25 -15.48
CA GLY A 183 -4.86 12.88 -15.81
C GLY A 183 -5.14 11.90 -14.67
N MET A 184 -4.14 11.05 -14.34
CA MET A 184 -4.24 10.04 -13.28
C MET A 184 -4.51 10.62 -11.89
N VAL A 185 -3.97 11.79 -11.57
CA VAL A 185 -4.19 12.45 -10.27
C VAL A 185 -5.63 12.93 -10.15
N GLY A 186 -6.19 13.50 -11.22
CA GLY A 186 -7.60 13.89 -11.28
C GLY A 186 -8.53 12.70 -11.14
N ALA A 187 -8.30 11.65 -11.93
CA ALA A 187 -9.11 10.43 -11.88
C ALA A 187 -9.06 9.78 -10.48
N PHE A 188 -7.88 9.81 -9.83
CA PHE A 188 -7.74 9.29 -8.47
C PHE A 188 -8.41 10.17 -7.42
N ALA A 189 -8.39 11.49 -7.59
CA ALA A 189 -9.12 12.41 -6.73
C ALA A 189 -10.64 12.15 -6.76
N ASP A 190 -11.18 11.93 -7.95
CA ASP A 190 -12.61 11.61 -8.14
C ASP A 190 -12.97 10.25 -7.54
N PHE A 191 -12.14 9.24 -7.76
CA PHE A 191 -12.29 7.95 -7.10
C PHE A 191 -12.27 8.07 -5.56
N ALA A 192 -11.33 8.84 -5.05
CA ALA A 192 -11.14 9.04 -3.63
C ALA A 192 -12.36 9.64 -2.93
N ARG A 193 -13.06 10.58 -3.57
CA ARG A 193 -14.29 11.19 -3.05
C ARG A 193 -15.38 10.15 -2.78
N THR A 194 -15.41 9.07 -3.53
CA THR A 194 -16.41 8.00 -3.39
C THR A 194 -16.04 6.97 -2.32
N ARG A 195 -14.82 7.02 -1.76
CA ARG A 195 -14.37 6.03 -0.76
C ARG A 195 -14.74 6.43 0.65
N PRO A 196 -15.02 5.45 1.51
CA PRO A 196 -15.27 5.70 2.93
C PRO A 196 -14.08 6.41 3.59
N THR A 197 -14.34 7.29 4.54
CA THR A 197 -13.30 8.05 5.25
C THR A 197 -12.33 7.16 6.02
N ARG A 198 -12.78 5.98 6.48
CA ARG A 198 -11.93 4.96 7.11
C ARG A 198 -10.79 4.44 6.22
N ASP A 199 -10.96 4.49 4.89
CA ASP A 199 -9.99 4.05 3.92
C ASP A 199 -8.94 5.12 3.60
N ARG A 200 -9.00 6.27 4.24
CA ARG A 200 -8.14 7.42 4.00
C ARG A 200 -7.11 7.58 5.10
N VAL A 201 -5.95 8.12 4.73
CA VAL A 201 -4.87 8.46 5.66
C VAL A 201 -4.96 9.95 5.95
N LEU A 202 -5.08 10.31 7.23
CA LEU A 202 -5.10 11.73 7.61
C LEU A 202 -3.69 12.32 7.54
N PHE A 203 -3.56 13.47 6.88
CA PHE A 203 -2.36 14.28 6.97
C PHE A 203 -2.29 14.96 8.35
N ASN A 204 -1.17 14.76 9.04
CA ASN A 204 -0.94 15.36 10.36
C ASN A 204 0.24 16.34 10.30
N PRO A 205 -0.02 17.65 10.29
CA PRO A 205 1.03 18.67 10.28
C PRO A 205 1.97 18.61 11.49
N ASP A 206 1.46 18.23 12.67
CA ASP A 206 2.30 18.09 13.88
C ASP A 206 3.35 16.99 13.68
N GLY A 207 2.95 15.86 13.12
CA GLY A 207 3.88 14.77 12.79
C GLY A 207 4.87 15.13 11.69
N HIS A 208 4.47 15.96 10.74
CA HIS A 208 5.36 16.48 9.71
C HIS A 208 6.37 17.46 10.30
N PHE A 209 5.92 18.41 11.14
CA PHE A 209 6.77 19.34 11.87
C PHE A 209 7.82 18.61 12.70
N TRP A 210 7.39 17.63 13.49
CA TRP A 210 8.29 16.79 14.26
C TRP A 210 9.31 16.07 13.37
N SER A 211 8.88 15.35 12.34
CA SER A 211 9.76 14.46 11.58
C SER A 211 10.73 15.21 10.65
N LYS A 212 10.31 16.35 10.11
CA LYS A 212 11.09 17.15 9.14
C LYS A 212 11.91 18.24 9.76
N TYR A 213 11.51 18.77 10.91
CA TYR A 213 12.16 19.89 11.52
C TYR A 213 12.74 19.57 12.90
N LEU A 214 11.90 19.12 13.85
CA LEU A 214 12.37 18.95 15.23
C LEU A 214 13.35 17.77 15.37
N LEU A 215 13.04 16.63 14.79
CA LEU A 215 13.88 15.43 14.88
C LEU A 215 15.26 15.61 14.23
N PRO A 216 15.41 16.21 13.04
CA PRO A 216 16.72 16.50 12.47
C PRO A 216 17.52 17.56 13.25
N LYS A 217 16.84 18.54 13.88
CA LYS A 217 17.51 19.64 14.62
C LYS A 217 17.96 19.17 16.01
N TYR A 218 17.14 18.45 16.75
CA TYR A 218 17.37 18.10 18.16
C TYR A 218 17.67 16.61 18.40
N GLY A 219 17.38 15.71 17.46
CA GLY A 219 17.60 14.27 17.60
C GLY A 219 16.67 13.61 18.61
N THR A 220 16.82 13.91 19.91
CA THR A 220 16.01 13.33 20.98
C THR A 220 15.15 14.36 21.70
N ILE A 221 14.13 13.89 22.44
CA ILE A 221 13.26 14.82 23.20
C ILE A 221 14.00 15.45 24.38
N GLU A 222 15.00 14.75 24.93
CA GLU A 222 15.83 15.28 26.00
C GLU A 222 16.64 16.50 25.53
N GLN A 223 17.23 16.43 24.34
CA GLN A 223 17.96 17.55 23.74
C GLN A 223 17.02 18.72 23.40
N TYR A 224 15.79 18.42 22.96
CA TYR A 224 14.76 19.44 22.76
C TYR A 224 14.42 20.12 24.10
N ASN A 225 14.18 19.34 25.16
CA ASN A 225 13.85 19.85 26.48
C ASN A 225 14.98 20.74 27.05
N GLU A 226 16.23 20.33 26.89
CA GLU A 226 17.38 21.11 27.32
C GLU A 226 17.45 22.46 26.62
N ALA A 227 17.19 22.48 25.29
CA ALA A 227 17.22 23.71 24.50
C ALA A 227 16.04 24.66 24.83
N HIS A 228 14.86 24.12 25.14
CA HIS A 228 13.62 24.89 25.31
C HIS A 228 13.20 25.06 26.78
N GLY A 229 13.90 24.45 27.73
CA GLY A 229 13.55 24.49 29.15
C GLY A 229 12.22 23.80 29.47
N THR A 230 11.89 22.72 28.75
CA THR A 230 10.66 21.95 28.88
C THR A 230 10.91 20.57 29.48
N GLU A 231 9.84 19.87 29.89
CA GLU A 231 9.91 18.51 30.47
C GLU A 231 9.02 17.52 29.71
N HIS A 232 9.01 17.60 28.39
CA HIS A 232 8.24 16.70 27.56
C HIS A 232 8.79 15.28 27.61
N THR A 233 7.91 14.28 27.71
CA THR A 233 8.30 12.86 27.69
C THR A 233 8.47 12.31 26.27
N SER A 234 7.91 12.99 25.28
CA SER A 234 8.05 12.64 23.88
C SER A 234 7.65 13.82 22.97
N TYR A 235 8.10 13.80 21.73
CA TYR A 235 7.69 14.77 20.71
C TYR A 235 6.17 14.82 20.44
N ARG A 236 5.40 13.83 20.93
CA ARG A 236 3.93 13.86 20.88
C ARG A 236 3.31 14.99 21.67
N GLN A 237 4.07 15.60 22.60
CA GLN A 237 3.63 16.73 23.41
C GLN A 237 4.00 18.08 22.79
N VAL A 238 4.77 18.08 21.70
CA VAL A 238 5.13 19.28 20.96
C VAL A 238 4.18 19.44 19.78
N PHE A 239 3.45 20.55 19.77
CA PHE A 239 2.43 20.83 18.75
C PHE A 239 2.83 22.03 17.89
N LEU A 240 2.47 22.00 16.62
CA LEU A 240 2.56 23.15 15.72
C LEU A 240 1.49 24.17 16.12
N SER A 241 1.86 25.25 16.79
CA SER A 241 0.92 26.28 17.28
C SER A 241 0.05 26.84 16.16
N ARG A 242 -1.18 27.25 16.50
CA ARG A 242 -2.09 27.95 15.59
C ARG A 242 -1.53 29.32 15.18
N PHE A 243 -1.01 30.04 16.14
CA PHE A 243 -0.38 31.37 15.98
C PHE A 243 1.11 31.25 16.30
N VAL A 244 1.85 32.28 15.93
CA VAL A 244 3.28 32.37 16.23
C VAL A 244 3.53 32.30 17.75
N PRO A 245 4.46 31.43 18.22
CA PRO A 245 4.82 31.36 19.63
C PRO A 245 5.49 32.63 20.15
N GLU A 246 5.35 32.92 21.46
CA GLU A 246 6.06 34.02 22.13
C GLU A 246 7.54 33.69 22.39
N ASN A 247 7.85 32.41 22.66
CA ASN A 247 9.22 31.93 22.85
C ASN A 247 10.01 32.02 21.54
N GLU A 248 11.19 32.67 21.59
CA GLU A 248 11.99 32.98 20.40
C GLU A 248 12.48 31.73 19.66
N LEU A 249 12.88 30.65 20.35
CA LEU A 249 13.32 29.43 19.75
C LEU A 249 12.16 28.67 19.08
N GLU A 250 11.01 28.68 19.73
CA GLU A 250 9.79 28.09 19.15
C GLU A 250 9.29 28.89 17.97
N ARG A 251 9.39 30.23 18.05
CA ARG A 251 9.06 31.16 16.97
C ARG A 251 9.90 30.89 15.74
N GLU A 252 11.22 30.80 15.87
CA GLU A 252 12.13 30.49 14.77
C GLU A 252 11.77 29.16 14.09
N ALA A 253 11.53 28.13 14.91
CA ALA A 253 11.15 26.82 14.44
C ALA A 253 9.81 26.83 13.69
N TRP A 254 8.83 27.51 14.26
CA TRP A 254 7.49 27.66 13.69
C TRP A 254 7.53 28.46 12.37
N GLU A 255 8.20 29.62 12.36
CA GLU A 255 8.31 30.47 11.17
C GLU A 255 9.01 29.74 10.02
N THR A 256 10.15 29.10 10.31
CA THR A 256 10.88 28.34 9.29
C THR A 256 10.00 27.26 8.69
N PHE A 257 9.34 26.46 9.52
CA PHE A 257 8.49 25.38 9.05
C PHE A 257 7.25 25.88 8.30
N VAL A 258 6.54 26.87 8.83
CA VAL A 258 5.30 27.37 8.23
C VAL A 258 5.58 28.08 6.90
N ARG A 259 6.67 28.85 6.83
CA ARG A 259 7.01 29.61 5.62
C ARG A 259 7.61 28.74 4.51
N THR A 260 8.24 27.58 4.82
CA THR A 260 8.98 26.80 3.81
C THR A 260 8.41 25.40 3.57
N GLU A 261 7.91 24.71 4.60
CA GLU A 261 7.58 23.28 4.53
C GLU A 261 6.07 23.00 4.62
N LEU A 262 5.33 23.77 5.42
CA LEU A 262 3.91 23.50 5.64
C LEU A 262 3.13 23.61 4.34
N PHE A 263 2.20 22.67 4.11
CA PHE A 263 1.27 22.72 2.98
C PHE A 263 0.53 24.05 2.94
N LEU A 264 0.56 24.75 1.81
CA LEU A 264 -0.01 26.10 1.68
C LEU A 264 -1.50 26.16 2.02
N GLY A 265 -2.25 25.10 1.75
CA GLY A 265 -3.67 25.02 2.11
C GLY A 265 -3.96 25.04 3.62
N HIS A 266 -2.93 24.89 4.47
CA HIS A 266 -3.04 24.99 5.93
C HIS A 266 -2.70 26.38 6.47
N ILE A 267 -2.40 27.34 5.60
CA ILE A 267 -2.06 28.72 5.98
C ILE A 267 -3.28 29.60 5.77
N ARG A 268 -3.52 30.48 6.73
CA ARG A 268 -4.46 31.58 6.63
C ARG A 268 -3.71 32.89 6.91
N LEU A 269 -4.08 33.93 6.20
CA LEU A 269 -3.53 35.27 6.38
C LEU A 269 -4.57 36.18 6.99
N SER A 270 -4.12 37.08 7.91
CA SER A 270 -4.96 38.16 8.42
C SER A 270 -5.36 39.11 7.29
N PRO A 271 -6.65 39.50 7.21
CA PRO A 271 -7.10 40.51 6.25
C PRO A 271 -6.32 41.83 6.36
N ASP A 272 -5.77 42.15 7.53
CA ASP A 272 -5.00 43.39 7.79
C ASP A 272 -3.71 43.46 6.97
N LEU A 273 -3.24 42.34 6.42
CA LEU A 273 -2.06 42.30 5.56
C LEU A 273 -2.32 42.74 4.11
N ARG A 274 -3.55 43.16 3.77
CA ARG A 274 -3.93 43.52 2.41
C ARG A 274 -3.03 44.57 1.79
N ASP A 275 -2.83 45.68 2.50
CA ASP A 275 -2.02 46.81 1.99
C ASP A 275 -0.54 46.40 1.81
N ALA A 276 -0.03 45.56 2.70
CA ALA A 276 1.32 45.02 2.60
C ALA A 276 1.47 44.08 1.38
N TYR A 277 0.49 43.23 1.14
CA TYR A 277 0.44 42.34 -0.04
C TYR A 277 0.42 43.15 -1.35
N GLN A 278 -0.43 44.16 -1.43
CA GLN A 278 -0.53 45.03 -2.61
C GLN A 278 0.77 45.78 -2.89
N ARG A 279 1.44 46.29 -1.85
CA ARG A 279 2.76 46.93 -1.99
C ARG A 279 3.83 45.94 -2.48
N GLU A 280 3.80 44.72 -1.98
CA GLU A 280 4.79 43.71 -2.40
C GLU A 280 4.56 43.25 -3.85
N LEU A 281 3.29 43.10 -4.26
CA LEU A 281 2.97 42.85 -5.67
C LEU A 281 3.43 44.01 -6.57
N ALA A 282 3.15 45.26 -6.16
CA ALA A 282 3.59 46.42 -6.91
C ALA A 282 5.11 46.47 -7.07
N LYS A 283 5.86 46.16 -6.02
CA LYS A 283 7.32 46.06 -6.05
C LYS A 283 7.80 44.94 -6.98
N LYS A 284 7.19 43.73 -6.88
CA LYS A 284 7.53 42.55 -7.70
C LYS A 284 7.33 42.83 -9.19
N TYR A 285 6.27 43.51 -9.56
CA TYR A 285 5.93 43.80 -10.97
C TYR A 285 6.37 45.23 -11.41
N GLY A 286 7.32 45.86 -10.72
CA GLY A 286 7.93 47.10 -11.13
C GLY A 286 6.95 48.28 -11.21
N GLN A 287 5.97 48.37 -10.30
CA GLN A 287 4.91 49.39 -10.22
C GLN A 287 3.99 49.44 -11.47
N ARG A 288 3.97 48.37 -12.27
CA ARG A 288 3.18 48.29 -13.54
C ARG A 288 2.14 47.19 -13.43
N ILE A 289 0.89 47.57 -13.29
CA ILE A 289 -0.23 46.60 -13.15
C ILE A 289 -0.43 45.79 -14.43
N GLU A 290 -0.03 46.29 -15.57
CA GLU A 290 -0.10 45.58 -16.85
C GLU A 290 0.82 44.32 -16.85
N GLU A 291 1.97 44.40 -16.19
CA GLU A 291 2.86 43.24 -16.06
C GLU A 291 2.25 42.16 -15.17
N TYR A 292 1.56 42.55 -14.10
CA TYR A 292 0.79 41.64 -13.28
C TYR A 292 -0.32 40.95 -14.09
N ASN A 293 -1.14 41.75 -14.82
CA ASN A 293 -2.23 41.20 -15.64
C ASN A 293 -1.74 40.25 -16.74
N LYS A 294 -0.56 40.48 -17.31
CA LYS A 294 0.04 39.54 -18.28
C LYS A 294 0.35 38.17 -17.70
N VAL A 295 0.84 38.12 -16.46
CA VAL A 295 1.18 36.88 -15.75
C VAL A 295 -0.06 36.17 -15.25
N HIS A 296 -1.14 36.95 -14.96
CA HIS A 296 -2.43 36.44 -14.47
C HIS A 296 -3.55 36.60 -15.51
N PRO A 297 -3.63 35.75 -16.54
CA PRO A 297 -4.62 35.90 -17.62
C PRO A 297 -6.05 35.96 -17.09
N GLY A 298 -6.85 36.92 -17.56
CA GLY A 298 -8.22 37.14 -17.12
C GLY A 298 -8.32 38.00 -15.84
N ARG A 299 -7.23 38.63 -15.40
CA ARG A 299 -7.22 39.73 -14.46
C ARG A 299 -7.02 41.04 -15.24
N ASP A 300 -7.93 41.98 -15.09
CA ASP A 300 -7.91 43.27 -15.80
C ASP A 300 -7.95 44.40 -14.77
N TYR A 301 -7.04 44.34 -13.78
CA TYR A 301 -6.93 45.42 -12.78
C TYR A 301 -6.29 46.66 -13.36
N THR A 302 -6.76 47.80 -12.91
CA THR A 302 -6.20 49.11 -13.32
C THR A 302 -5.20 49.67 -12.31
N SER A 303 -5.20 49.15 -11.08
CA SER A 303 -4.22 49.47 -10.05
C SER A 303 -4.02 48.31 -9.09
N PHE A 304 -2.91 48.26 -8.36
CA PHE A 304 -2.65 47.25 -7.35
C PHE A 304 -3.61 47.31 -6.16
N ASP A 305 -4.24 48.45 -5.88
CA ASP A 305 -5.22 48.57 -4.79
C ASP A 305 -6.49 47.70 -5.04
N GLN A 306 -6.73 47.34 -6.29
CA GLN A 306 -7.84 46.45 -6.68
C GLN A 306 -7.51 44.98 -6.46
N THR A 307 -6.23 44.62 -6.29
CA THR A 307 -5.86 43.22 -6.09
C THR A 307 -6.30 42.74 -4.71
N PRO A 308 -7.10 41.67 -4.61
CA PRO A 308 -7.51 41.15 -3.31
C PRO A 308 -6.35 40.42 -2.64
N LEU A 309 -6.24 40.46 -1.31
CA LEU A 309 -5.42 39.53 -0.57
C LEU A 309 -6.21 38.21 -0.41
N PRO A 310 -5.75 37.10 -0.95
CA PRO A 310 -6.33 35.81 -0.62
C PRO A 310 -5.98 35.44 0.84
N THR A 311 -6.98 35.40 1.71
CA THR A 311 -6.78 35.01 3.14
C THR A 311 -6.54 33.50 3.29
N SER A 312 -6.73 32.72 2.24
CA SER A 312 -6.41 31.29 2.14
C SER A 312 -5.76 31.03 0.80
N LEU A 313 -5.25 29.80 0.60
CA LEU A 313 -4.65 29.41 -0.67
C LEU A 313 -5.55 29.83 -1.85
N PRO A 314 -5.02 30.62 -2.81
CA PRO A 314 -5.76 31.04 -3.99
C PRO A 314 -6.28 29.84 -4.78
N GLU A 315 -7.45 29.97 -5.40
CA GLU A 315 -8.00 28.93 -6.28
C GLU A 315 -7.17 28.76 -7.56
N ARG A 316 -6.57 29.84 -8.00
CA ARG A 316 -5.80 29.90 -9.24
C ARG A 316 -4.32 29.63 -8.96
N ARG A 317 -3.76 28.74 -9.75
CA ARG A 317 -2.35 28.31 -9.62
C ARG A 317 -1.34 29.44 -9.90
N ASP A 318 -1.65 30.30 -10.88
CA ASP A 318 -0.81 31.42 -11.25
C ASP A 318 -0.61 32.42 -10.08
N GLU A 319 -1.56 32.46 -9.14
CA GLU A 319 -1.48 33.31 -7.94
C GLU A 319 -0.69 32.63 -6.78
N TRP A 320 -0.41 31.32 -6.83
CA TRP A 320 0.26 30.62 -5.73
C TRP A 320 1.67 31.09 -5.47
N VAL A 321 2.41 31.40 -6.53
CA VAL A 321 3.80 31.84 -6.42
C VAL A 321 3.87 33.23 -5.77
N ASP A 322 2.99 34.14 -6.14
CA ASP A 322 2.92 35.47 -5.55
C ASP A 322 2.53 35.42 -4.06
N TRP A 323 1.55 34.55 -3.77
CA TRP A 323 1.08 34.37 -2.40
C TRP A 323 2.13 33.69 -1.52
N GLU A 324 2.88 32.71 -2.04
CA GLU A 324 3.98 32.08 -1.32
C GLU A 324 5.18 33.03 -1.14
N ASP A 325 5.56 33.80 -2.15
CA ASP A 325 6.63 34.78 -2.06
C ASP A 325 6.30 35.83 -0.98
N PHE A 326 5.04 36.26 -0.89
CA PHE A 326 4.58 37.14 0.16
C PHE A 326 4.73 36.50 1.55
N ILE A 327 4.30 35.23 1.72
CA ILE A 327 4.44 34.50 3.00
C ILE A 327 5.91 34.36 3.40
N LYS A 328 6.81 34.13 2.43
CA LYS A 328 8.26 34.00 2.68
C LYS A 328 8.94 35.31 3.06
N ASN A 329 8.35 36.43 2.69
CA ASN A 329 8.91 37.77 3.00
C ASN A 329 8.56 38.18 4.43
N HIS A 330 9.54 38.11 5.35
CA HIS A 330 9.36 38.43 6.77
C HIS A 330 8.98 39.90 7.02
N GLU A 331 9.46 40.83 6.19
CA GLU A 331 9.18 42.24 6.33
C GLU A 331 7.75 42.61 5.88
N ALA A 332 7.32 42.01 4.75
CA ALA A 332 6.01 42.27 4.18
C ALA A 332 4.88 41.51 4.88
N CYS A 333 5.18 40.29 5.34
CA CYS A 333 4.24 39.40 5.99
C CYS A 333 4.76 39.02 7.39
N PRO A 334 4.51 39.82 8.43
CA PRO A 334 4.89 39.51 9.81
C PRO A 334 4.22 38.21 10.28
N ALA A 335 4.90 37.47 11.16
CA ALA A 335 4.44 36.16 11.63
C ALA A 335 3.09 36.19 12.36
N GLU A 336 2.82 37.29 13.03
CA GLU A 336 1.55 37.58 13.75
C GLU A 336 0.34 37.61 12.80
N GLY A 337 0.56 37.87 11.51
CA GLY A 337 -0.48 37.85 10.49
C GLY A 337 -0.71 36.50 9.84
N ILE A 338 0.02 35.46 10.29
CA ILE A 338 -0.10 34.09 9.76
C ILE A 338 -0.78 33.20 10.80
N GLU A 339 -1.81 32.48 10.38
CA GLU A 339 -2.48 31.47 11.18
C GLU A 339 -2.32 30.07 10.52
N VAL A 340 -1.95 29.07 11.31
CA VAL A 340 -1.98 27.67 10.91
C VAL A 340 -3.39 27.12 11.10
N HIS A 341 -3.99 26.66 10.02
CA HIS A 341 -5.34 26.12 9.98
C HIS A 341 -5.35 24.71 9.36
N GLY A 342 -4.61 23.79 9.97
CA GLY A 342 -4.52 22.39 9.57
C GLY A 342 -5.64 21.53 10.16
N PRO A 343 -5.59 20.21 9.92
CA PRO A 343 -6.62 19.27 10.41
C PRO A 343 -6.81 19.32 11.91
N ARG A 344 -5.75 19.49 12.71
CA ARG A 344 -5.87 19.56 14.17
C ARG A 344 -6.63 20.81 14.60
N GLN A 345 -6.28 21.99 14.08
CA GLN A 345 -6.96 23.25 14.42
C GLN A 345 -8.44 23.24 14.01
N GLN A 346 -8.76 22.59 12.89
CA GLN A 346 -10.15 22.40 12.47
C GLN A 346 -10.90 21.45 13.41
N PHE A 347 -10.24 20.37 13.84
CA PHE A 347 -10.81 19.43 14.80
C PHE A 347 -11.05 20.09 16.16
N GLU A 348 -10.10 20.88 16.67
CA GLU A 348 -10.26 21.67 17.90
C GLU A 348 -11.48 22.59 17.83
N SER A 349 -11.62 23.32 16.73
CA SER A 349 -12.78 24.19 16.49
C SER A 349 -14.09 23.40 16.43
N PHE A 350 -14.08 22.23 15.79
CA PHE A 350 -15.25 21.34 15.75
C PHE A 350 -15.64 20.81 17.14
N VAL A 351 -14.66 20.41 17.95
CA VAL A 351 -14.92 19.94 19.33
C VAL A 351 -15.46 21.05 20.20
N ALA A 352 -14.83 22.25 20.15
CA ALA A 352 -15.29 23.43 20.89
C ALA A 352 -16.74 23.76 20.55
N GLN A 353 -17.09 23.83 19.26
CA GLN A 353 -18.44 24.08 18.80
C GLN A 353 -19.43 22.98 19.24
N ARG A 354 -19.05 21.72 19.10
CA ARG A 354 -19.91 20.58 19.43
C ARG A 354 -20.20 20.46 20.91
N ARG A 355 -19.23 20.77 21.76
CA ARG A 355 -19.33 20.71 23.21
C ARG A 355 -19.81 22.03 23.85
N GLY A 356 -19.90 23.11 23.07
CA GLY A 356 -20.31 24.42 23.55
C GLY A 356 -19.34 25.05 24.54
N VAL A 357 -18.04 24.82 24.37
CA VAL A 357 -16.96 25.31 25.24
C VAL A 357 -16.05 26.26 24.48
N ALA A 358 -15.30 27.10 25.20
CA ALA A 358 -14.33 28.01 24.59
C ALA A 358 -13.18 27.19 23.96
N LEU A 359 -12.63 27.69 22.84
CA LEU A 359 -11.57 26.99 22.09
C LEU A 359 -10.32 26.74 22.95
N GLU A 360 -9.98 27.72 23.79
CA GLU A 360 -8.81 27.68 24.68
C GLU A 360 -8.90 26.51 25.70
N THR A 361 -10.12 26.10 26.04
CA THR A 361 -10.36 25.01 27.00
C THR A 361 -10.01 23.65 26.41
N VAL A 362 -10.05 23.52 25.09
CA VAL A 362 -9.85 22.25 24.38
C VAL A 362 -8.55 22.20 23.60
N THR A 363 -7.80 23.31 23.52
CA THR A 363 -6.54 23.41 22.76
C THR A 363 -5.33 23.23 23.69
N PRO A 364 -4.29 22.45 23.33
CA PRO A 364 -4.21 21.62 22.13
C PRO A 364 -4.82 20.20 22.32
N ILE A 365 -5.53 19.72 21.30
CA ILE A 365 -6.05 18.34 21.27
C ILE A 365 -5.19 17.49 20.35
N ARG A 366 -4.65 16.38 20.85
CA ARG A 366 -4.01 15.38 20.00
C ARG A 366 -5.07 14.65 19.16
N LEU A 367 -4.79 14.52 17.85
CA LEU A 367 -5.65 13.75 16.96
C LEU A 367 -5.58 12.24 17.31
N PRO A 368 -6.70 11.58 17.68
CA PRO A 368 -6.72 10.18 18.07
C PRO A 368 -6.70 9.24 16.85
N ILE A 369 -5.74 9.43 15.94
CA ILE A 369 -5.67 8.72 14.66
C ILE A 369 -5.42 7.24 14.89
N ALA A 370 -4.46 6.88 15.77
CA ALA A 370 -4.16 5.47 16.05
C ALA A 370 -5.37 4.72 16.64
N ALA A 371 -6.11 5.35 17.55
CA ALA A 371 -7.32 4.77 18.14
C ALA A 371 -8.44 4.61 17.10
N ALA A 372 -8.58 5.58 16.19
CA ALA A 372 -9.52 5.47 15.08
C ALA A 372 -9.13 4.33 14.10
N ASP A 373 -7.85 4.20 13.79
CA ASP A 373 -7.32 3.12 12.96
C ASP A 373 -7.57 1.74 13.61
N TRP A 374 -7.36 1.61 14.91
CA TRP A 374 -7.68 0.40 15.65
C TRP A 374 -9.17 0.04 15.55
N ARG A 375 -10.04 1.02 15.80
CA ARG A 375 -11.49 0.82 15.70
C ARG A 375 -11.91 0.40 14.30
N ASP A 376 -11.39 1.04 13.26
CA ASP A 376 -11.67 0.72 11.86
C ASP A 376 -11.20 -0.69 11.51
N CYS A 377 -10.03 -1.11 12.00
CA CYS A 377 -9.51 -2.45 11.85
C CYS A 377 -10.41 -3.50 12.52
N MET A 378 -10.78 -3.28 13.78
CA MET A 378 -11.61 -4.23 14.53
C MET A 378 -13.03 -4.35 13.94
N HIS A 379 -13.62 -3.23 13.53
CA HIS A 379 -14.94 -3.23 12.90
C HIS A 379 -14.97 -4.03 11.58
N ASN A 380 -13.84 -4.08 10.87
CA ASN A 380 -13.71 -4.78 9.58
C ASN A 380 -12.86 -6.06 9.69
N SER A 381 -12.60 -6.57 10.88
CA SER A 381 -11.63 -7.63 11.14
C SER A 381 -11.85 -8.90 10.31
N GLY A 382 -13.08 -9.36 10.16
CA GLY A 382 -13.41 -10.54 9.36
C GLY A 382 -13.07 -10.34 7.87
N HIS A 383 -13.44 -9.18 7.30
CA HIS A 383 -13.13 -8.85 5.91
C HIS A 383 -11.61 -8.73 5.69
N LEU A 384 -10.90 -8.07 6.62
CA LEU A 384 -9.46 -7.87 6.55
C LEU A 384 -8.69 -9.20 6.64
N ARG A 385 -9.09 -10.12 7.53
CA ARG A 385 -8.50 -11.47 7.60
C ARG A 385 -8.60 -12.20 6.27
N TRP A 386 -9.77 -12.17 5.66
CA TRP A 386 -9.99 -12.79 4.35
C TRP A 386 -9.21 -12.08 3.24
N GLU A 387 -9.20 -10.76 3.23
CA GLU A 387 -8.43 -9.96 2.27
C GLU A 387 -6.93 -10.28 2.35
N PHE A 388 -6.35 -10.25 3.54
CA PHE A 388 -4.92 -10.54 3.73
C PHE A 388 -4.56 -11.99 3.36
N THR A 389 -5.45 -12.94 3.57
CA THR A 389 -5.25 -14.33 3.15
C THR A 389 -5.25 -14.48 1.63
N THR A 390 -6.18 -13.82 0.95
CA THR A 390 -6.40 -14.04 -0.50
C THR A 390 -5.68 -13.05 -1.40
N ARG A 391 -5.19 -11.93 -0.86
CA ARG A 391 -4.62 -10.81 -1.63
C ARG A 391 -3.48 -11.24 -2.56
N ASN A 392 -2.51 -11.98 -2.04
CA ASN A 392 -1.35 -12.42 -2.81
C ASN A 392 -1.75 -13.40 -3.92
N TYR A 393 -2.68 -14.30 -3.64
CA TYR A 393 -3.21 -15.23 -4.64
C TYR A 393 -3.96 -14.49 -5.75
N LYS A 394 -4.81 -13.53 -5.39
CA LYS A 394 -5.50 -12.68 -6.37
C LYS A 394 -4.52 -11.92 -7.26
N TYR A 395 -3.47 -11.36 -6.67
CA TYR A 395 -2.43 -10.65 -7.42
C TYR A 395 -1.69 -11.57 -8.39
N VAL A 396 -1.22 -12.73 -7.91
CA VAL A 396 -0.48 -13.70 -8.72
C VAL A 396 -1.36 -14.25 -9.84
N LEU A 397 -2.60 -14.62 -9.54
CA LEU A 397 -3.55 -15.10 -10.54
C LEU A 397 -3.86 -14.03 -11.59
N ASP A 398 -4.10 -12.78 -11.18
CA ASP A 398 -4.33 -11.67 -12.09
C ASP A 398 -3.11 -11.47 -13.02
N TYR A 399 -1.90 -11.50 -12.45
CA TYR A 399 -0.67 -11.41 -13.23
C TYR A 399 -0.52 -12.56 -14.23
N ILE A 400 -0.72 -13.79 -13.79
CA ILE A 400 -0.57 -15.00 -14.63
C ILE A 400 -1.61 -15.01 -15.76
N LEU A 401 -2.88 -14.67 -15.45
CA LEU A 401 -3.98 -14.73 -16.40
C LEU A 401 -3.94 -13.60 -17.44
N HIS A 402 -3.56 -12.39 -17.01
CA HIS A 402 -3.69 -11.20 -17.88
C HIS A 402 -2.35 -10.65 -18.41
N HIS A 403 -1.20 -11.04 -17.82
CA HIS A 403 0.09 -10.45 -18.17
C HIS A 403 1.00 -11.29 -19.00
N GLY A 404 0.80 -12.58 -19.05
CA GLY A 404 1.74 -13.46 -19.68
C GLY A 404 1.09 -14.51 -20.57
N ASN A 405 1.82 -14.93 -21.57
CA ASN A 405 1.56 -16.14 -22.30
C ASN A 405 1.87 -17.41 -21.46
N GLY A 406 2.10 -17.26 -20.16
CA GLY A 406 2.56 -18.34 -19.28
C GLY A 406 1.64 -19.54 -19.28
N ILE A 407 0.33 -19.33 -19.08
CA ILE A 407 -0.66 -20.41 -19.10
C ILE A 407 -0.72 -21.03 -20.48
N ARG A 408 -0.79 -20.23 -21.53
CA ARG A 408 -0.83 -20.72 -22.93
C ARG A 408 0.41 -21.54 -23.25
N ASN A 409 1.59 -21.06 -22.91
CA ASN A 409 2.85 -21.76 -23.14
C ASN A 409 2.94 -23.04 -22.32
N THR A 410 2.48 -23.04 -21.07
CA THR A 410 2.43 -24.25 -20.23
C THR A 410 1.47 -25.30 -20.81
N ILE A 411 0.28 -24.90 -21.25
CA ILE A 411 -0.68 -25.80 -21.91
C ILE A 411 -0.06 -26.38 -23.17
N ILE A 412 0.52 -25.55 -24.04
CA ILE A 412 1.19 -26.04 -25.27
C ILE A 412 2.30 -27.01 -24.91
N TYR A 413 3.16 -26.67 -23.95
CA TYR A 413 4.25 -27.54 -23.52
C TYR A 413 3.74 -28.88 -22.96
N CYS A 414 2.74 -28.84 -22.09
CA CYS A 414 2.15 -30.10 -21.54
C CYS A 414 1.53 -30.96 -22.63
N VAL A 415 0.76 -30.37 -23.55
CA VAL A 415 0.15 -31.09 -24.65
C VAL A 415 1.21 -31.72 -25.55
N LEU A 416 2.25 -30.97 -25.90
CA LEU A 416 3.35 -31.48 -26.71
C LEU A 416 4.15 -32.58 -25.98
N ALA A 417 4.52 -32.36 -24.72
CA ALA A 417 5.32 -33.28 -23.93
C ALA A 417 4.56 -34.62 -23.71
N VAL A 418 3.30 -34.52 -23.28
CA VAL A 418 2.46 -35.73 -23.07
C VAL A 418 2.14 -36.42 -24.41
N GLY A 419 1.78 -35.63 -25.43
CA GLY A 419 1.49 -36.16 -26.77
C GLY A 419 2.69 -36.89 -27.39
N LEU A 420 3.88 -36.27 -27.33
CA LEU A 420 5.11 -36.89 -27.78
C LEU A 420 5.47 -38.14 -26.96
N ALA A 421 5.31 -38.11 -25.65
CA ALA A 421 5.57 -39.26 -24.80
C ALA A 421 4.63 -40.45 -25.12
N LEU A 422 3.36 -40.15 -25.38
CA LEU A 422 2.36 -41.16 -25.76
C LEU A 422 2.61 -41.78 -27.16
N LEU A 423 3.27 -41.03 -28.06
CA LEU A 423 3.65 -41.52 -29.37
C LEU A 423 4.98 -42.26 -29.34
N VAL A 424 6.00 -41.66 -28.75
CA VAL A 424 7.38 -42.15 -28.79
C VAL A 424 7.54 -43.38 -27.90
N ASN A 425 6.99 -43.42 -26.69
CA ASN A 425 7.19 -44.53 -25.76
C ASN A 425 6.58 -45.86 -26.27
N PRO A 426 5.35 -45.90 -26.81
CA PRO A 426 4.82 -47.14 -27.38
C PRO A 426 5.60 -47.61 -28.64
N LEU A 427 6.01 -46.66 -29.50
CA LEU A 427 6.82 -46.98 -30.68
C LEU A 427 8.19 -47.54 -30.30
N ALA A 428 8.84 -46.94 -29.32
CA ALA A 428 10.11 -47.38 -28.78
C ALA A 428 9.97 -48.76 -28.13
N ALA A 429 8.92 -48.97 -27.33
CA ALA A 429 8.62 -50.28 -26.73
C ALA A 429 8.35 -51.36 -27.79
N TYR A 430 7.60 -51.02 -28.84
CA TYR A 430 7.35 -51.92 -29.95
C TYR A 430 8.65 -52.27 -30.72
N ALA A 431 9.47 -51.25 -31.05
CA ALA A 431 10.74 -51.43 -31.71
C ALA A 431 11.71 -52.30 -30.89
N LEU A 432 11.77 -52.05 -29.58
CA LEU A 432 12.58 -52.88 -28.66
C LEU A 432 12.05 -54.31 -28.58
N SER A 433 10.76 -54.50 -28.40
CA SER A 433 10.17 -55.86 -28.33
C SER A 433 10.37 -56.64 -29.63
N SER A 434 10.21 -55.95 -30.77
CA SER A 434 10.49 -56.54 -32.08
C SER A 434 11.95 -56.91 -32.29
N SER A 435 12.86 -56.04 -31.83
CA SER A 435 14.30 -56.27 -31.88
C SER A 435 14.74 -57.44 -30.97
N PHE A 436 14.16 -57.51 -29.76
CA PHE A 436 14.39 -58.61 -28.83
C PHE A 436 13.88 -59.92 -29.42
N ALA A 437 12.67 -59.95 -29.99
CA ALA A 437 12.12 -61.17 -30.66
C ALA A 437 12.98 -61.58 -31.85
N LEU A 438 13.52 -60.66 -32.64
CA LEU A 438 14.45 -60.93 -33.72
C LEU A 438 15.79 -61.47 -33.19
N PHE A 439 16.31 -60.93 -32.11
CA PHE A 439 17.54 -61.38 -31.48
C PHE A 439 17.39 -62.77 -30.85
N GLU A 440 16.27 -63.09 -30.22
CA GLU A 440 15.92 -64.33 -29.65
C GLU A 440 15.81 -65.39 -30.77
N ALA A 441 15.15 -65.07 -31.88
CA ALA A 441 15.04 -65.92 -33.05
C ALA A 441 16.41 -66.19 -33.74
N LEU A 442 17.35 -65.20 -33.62
CA LEU A 442 18.71 -65.39 -34.13
C LEU A 442 19.59 -66.16 -33.14
N SER A 443 19.41 -66.01 -31.81
CA SER A 443 20.18 -66.65 -30.76
C SER A 443 19.79 -68.14 -30.61
N ASP A 444 18.49 -68.46 -30.72
CA ASP A 444 17.97 -69.81 -30.60
C ASP A 444 18.19 -70.71 -31.86
N GLY A 445 19.31 -70.52 -32.52
CA GLY A 445 19.69 -71.31 -33.69
C GLY A 445 19.19 -70.73 -35.01
N GLY A 446 18.78 -69.45 -35.02
CA GLY A 446 18.32 -68.72 -36.19
C GLY A 446 19.29 -68.74 -37.36
N TRP A 447 20.59 -68.66 -37.11
CA TRP A 447 21.62 -68.82 -38.12
C TRP A 447 21.69 -70.27 -38.70
N ARG A 448 21.46 -71.28 -37.86
CA ARG A 448 21.37 -72.70 -38.32
C ARG A 448 20.10 -72.93 -39.09
N GLY A 449 18.98 -72.31 -38.69
CA GLY A 449 17.70 -72.43 -39.41
C GLY A 449 17.71 -71.71 -40.76
N ILE A 450 18.31 -70.57 -40.85
CA ILE A 450 18.53 -69.82 -42.12
C ILE A 450 19.53 -70.53 -43.01
N ALA A 451 20.61 -71.02 -42.45
CA ALA A 451 21.57 -71.85 -43.20
C ALA A 451 20.96 -73.11 -43.73
N ARG A 452 20.08 -73.87 -42.98
CA ARG A 452 19.33 -75.00 -43.46
C ARG A 452 18.32 -74.66 -44.56
N LYS A 453 17.59 -73.55 -44.46
CA LYS A 453 16.66 -73.10 -45.51
C LYS A 453 17.39 -72.69 -46.79
N VAL A 454 18.54 -72.04 -46.67
CA VAL A 454 19.37 -71.62 -47.80
C VAL A 454 20.03 -72.87 -48.43
N SER A 455 20.46 -73.83 -47.62
CA SER A 455 20.95 -75.13 -48.10
C SER A 455 19.88 -75.98 -48.78
N ALA A 456 18.66 -76.02 -48.18
CA ALA A 456 17.54 -76.77 -48.78
C ALA A 456 17.03 -76.07 -50.06
N SER A 457 17.10 -74.77 -50.18
CA SER A 457 16.75 -74.02 -51.42
C SER A 457 17.79 -74.20 -52.51
N LYS A 458 19.04 -74.53 -52.22
CA LYS A 458 20.07 -74.82 -53.20
C LYS A 458 19.99 -76.30 -53.71
N THR A 459 19.53 -77.23 -52.87
CA THR A 459 19.35 -78.61 -53.27
C THR A 459 18.15 -78.80 -54.17
N THR A 460 17.07 -78.04 -53.99
CA THR A 460 15.87 -78.11 -54.86
C THR A 460 16.06 -77.45 -56.22
N LYS A 461 17.14 -76.68 -56.45
CA LYS A 461 17.47 -76.11 -57.78
C LYS A 461 18.44 -76.91 -58.61
N LEU A 462 18.94 -78.08 -58.10
CA LEU A 462 19.82 -78.99 -58.82
C LEU A 462 19.17 -80.26 -59.31
N GLU A 463 17.85 -80.42 -59.12
CA GLU A 463 17.05 -81.54 -59.62
C GLU A 463 16.20 -81.17 -60.84
N TYR A 464 16.37 -80.04 -61.45
CA TYR A 464 15.72 -79.67 -62.71
C TYR A 464 16.74 -79.03 -63.68
N VAL A 465 17.72 -79.84 -64.12
CA VAL A 465 18.44 -79.70 -65.39
C VAL A 465 18.69 -81.03 -65.95
#